data_90d4e602d9c869ca1e70ee9f9e2f88d5
#
_entry.id   90d4e602d9c869ca1e70ee9f9e2f88d5
#
_cell.length_a   1.000
_cell.length_b   1.000
_cell.length_c   1.000
_cell.angle_alpha   90.00
_cell.angle_beta   90.00
_cell.angle_gamma   90.00
#
_symmetry.space_group_name_H-M   'P 1'
#
loop_
_entity.id
_entity.type
_entity.pdbx_description
1 polymer ?
#
loop_
_entity_poly.entity_id
_entity_poly.type
_entity_poly.pdbx_seq_one_letter_code
_entity_poly.pdbx_strand_id
1 'polypeptide(L)'
;MQKLKLLIYFFSLFSFTLAGVTGKISGRITDKESGEPLIGANIILQGTSNGAATDIDGYYHILNIRPGYYDLKVNMIGYAEKSVTNIRVEIDLTSVINVLMTIEALATETIIVQADQKLVRTDVASSQKSISSDQISEMPVSSVSEVVGLSAGVS
;
A
#
# COMPACT_ATOMS: atom_id res chain seq x y z
N MET A 1 -33.15 -36.44 19.02
CA MET A 1 -32.12 -35.59 19.68
C MET A 1 -30.72 -35.76 19.09
N GLN A 2 -30.30 -36.96 18.71
CA GLN A 2 -28.97 -37.19 18.07
C GLN A 2 -28.84 -36.50 16.71
N LYS A 3 -29.84 -36.53 15.87
CA LYS A 3 -29.85 -35.88 14.53
C LYS A 3 -29.73 -34.36 14.61
N LEU A 4 -30.32 -33.75 15.65
CA LEU A 4 -30.24 -32.31 15.86
C LEU A 4 -28.85 -31.88 16.33
N LYS A 5 -28.16 -32.70 17.14
CA LYS A 5 -26.78 -32.47 17.56
C LYS A 5 -25.80 -32.56 16.38
N LEU A 6 -26.04 -33.49 15.47
CA LEU A 6 -25.24 -33.68 14.26
C LEU A 6 -25.39 -32.50 13.28
N LEU A 7 -26.57 -31.92 13.19
CA LEU A 7 -26.87 -30.74 12.38
C LEU A 7 -26.18 -29.49 12.93
N ILE A 8 -26.13 -29.32 14.25
CA ILE A 8 -25.42 -28.21 14.92
C ILE A 8 -23.91 -28.34 14.72
N TYR A 9 -23.36 -29.56 14.79
CA TYR A 9 -21.95 -29.82 14.52
C TYR A 9 -21.57 -29.51 13.06
N PHE A 10 -22.45 -29.86 12.11
CA PHE A 10 -22.25 -29.57 10.69
C PHE A 10 -22.29 -28.07 10.39
N PHE A 11 -23.16 -27.33 11.08
CA PHE A 11 -23.27 -25.86 10.96
C PHE A 11 -22.08 -25.13 11.61
N SER A 12 -21.48 -25.71 12.66
CA SER A 12 -20.28 -25.16 13.34
C SER A 12 -19.01 -25.31 12.50
N LEU A 13 -18.92 -26.31 11.60
CA LEU A 13 -17.77 -26.47 10.69
C LEU A 13 -17.79 -25.51 9.51
N PHE A 14 -18.90 -24.79 9.28
CA PHE A 14 -19.06 -23.88 8.13
C PHE A 14 -18.69 -22.42 8.45
N SER A 15 -18.02 -22.17 9.58
CA SER A 15 -17.40 -20.89 9.86
C SER A 15 -16.10 -20.75 9.02
N PHE A 16 -16.25 -20.73 7.70
CA PHE A 16 -15.17 -20.33 6.81
C PHE A 16 -14.83 -18.89 7.13
N THR A 17 -13.71 -18.67 7.76
CA THR A 17 -13.08 -17.35 7.89
C THR A 17 -12.76 -16.88 6.48
N LEU A 18 -13.53 -15.94 5.95
CA LEU A 18 -13.17 -15.16 4.78
C LEU A 18 -11.94 -14.32 5.17
N ALA A 19 -10.76 -14.91 5.08
CA ALA A 19 -9.52 -14.16 5.13
C ALA A 19 -9.58 -13.10 4.02
N GLY A 20 -9.44 -11.84 4.39
CA GLY A 20 -9.55 -10.74 3.43
C GLY A 20 -8.46 -10.87 2.37
N VAL A 21 -8.87 -11.00 1.12
CA VAL A 21 -7.99 -11.04 -0.06
C VAL A 21 -7.82 -9.62 -0.64
N THR A 22 -7.58 -8.64 0.20
CA THR A 22 -7.50 -7.23 -0.18
C THR A 22 -6.20 -6.60 0.31
N GLY A 23 -5.76 -5.57 -0.38
CA GLY A 23 -4.69 -4.68 0.05
C GLY A 23 -5.23 -3.32 0.44
N LYS A 24 -4.33 -2.40 0.77
CA LYS A 24 -4.63 -1.02 1.13
C LYS A 24 -3.62 -0.06 0.50
N ILE A 25 -4.07 1.17 0.24
CA ILE A 25 -3.21 2.30 -0.11
C ILE A 25 -3.28 3.29 1.04
N SER A 26 -2.15 3.85 1.43
CA SER A 26 -2.06 4.95 2.38
C SER A 26 -1.02 5.96 1.92
N GLY A 27 -1.04 7.14 2.51
CA GLY A 27 -0.05 8.15 2.21
C GLY A 27 -0.36 9.49 2.84
N ARG A 28 0.41 10.48 2.47
CA ARG A 28 0.25 11.85 2.93
C ARG A 28 0.23 12.79 1.74
N ILE A 29 -0.66 13.77 1.78
CA ILE A 29 -0.76 14.83 0.81
C ILE A 29 -0.25 16.12 1.44
N THR A 30 0.73 16.75 0.80
CA THR A 30 1.31 18.00 1.29
C THR A 30 1.44 19.01 0.16
N ASP A 31 1.47 20.28 0.52
CA ASP A 31 1.84 21.36 -0.39
C ASP A 31 3.32 21.23 -0.77
N LYS A 32 3.62 21.43 -2.05
CA LYS A 32 4.98 21.26 -2.59
C LYS A 32 5.94 22.36 -2.13
N GLU A 33 5.43 23.57 -1.88
CA GLU A 33 6.26 24.74 -1.55
C GLU A 33 6.42 24.89 -0.04
N SER A 34 5.32 24.84 0.70
CA SER A 34 5.34 25.03 2.16
C SER A 34 5.65 23.74 2.92
N GLY A 35 5.38 22.56 2.32
CA GLY A 35 5.46 21.27 3.01
C GLY A 35 4.31 21.03 3.99
N GLU A 36 3.34 21.94 4.07
CA GLU A 36 2.19 21.83 4.97
C GLU A 36 1.24 20.70 4.54
N PRO A 37 0.57 20.04 5.50
CA PRO A 37 -0.42 19.02 5.19
C PRO A 37 -1.65 19.63 4.54
N LEU A 38 -2.17 18.98 3.50
CA LEU A 38 -3.39 19.41 2.83
C LEU A 38 -4.59 18.63 3.39
N ILE A 39 -5.46 19.37 4.10
CA ILE A 39 -6.64 18.83 4.78
C ILE A 39 -7.81 18.78 3.80
N GLY A 40 -8.54 17.67 3.76
CA GLY A 40 -9.73 17.51 2.92
C GLY A 40 -9.43 17.36 1.43
N ALA A 41 -8.19 17.09 1.03
CA ALA A 41 -7.88 16.68 -0.33
C ALA A 41 -8.64 15.40 -0.67
N ASN A 42 -9.28 15.35 -1.83
CA ASN A 42 -10.06 14.20 -2.29
C ASN A 42 -9.19 13.28 -3.14
N ILE A 43 -9.13 12.02 -2.75
CA ILE A 43 -8.36 10.97 -3.40
C ILE A 43 -9.32 9.94 -3.99
N ILE A 44 -9.22 9.66 -5.29
CA ILE A 44 -10.07 8.72 -6.02
C ILE A 44 -9.19 7.65 -6.64
N LEU A 45 -9.52 6.38 -6.40
CA LEU A 45 -8.90 5.25 -7.07
C LEU A 45 -9.64 4.99 -8.39
N GLN A 46 -9.00 5.31 -9.51
CA GLN A 46 -9.64 5.26 -10.82
C GLN A 46 -10.08 3.83 -11.18
N GLY A 47 -11.22 3.73 -11.88
CA GLY A 47 -11.82 2.44 -12.24
C GLY A 47 -12.51 1.71 -11.10
N THR A 48 -12.61 2.33 -9.92
CA THR A 48 -13.30 1.77 -8.73
C THR A 48 -14.23 2.82 -8.10
N SER A 49 -15.03 2.40 -7.14
CA SER A 49 -15.79 3.29 -6.26
C SER A 49 -15.03 3.69 -4.99
N ASN A 50 -13.76 3.28 -4.86
CA ASN A 50 -12.97 3.49 -3.68
C ASN A 50 -12.29 4.87 -3.73
N GLY A 51 -12.29 5.56 -2.60
CA GLY A 51 -11.64 6.85 -2.42
C GLY A 51 -11.50 7.18 -0.95
N ALA A 52 -10.86 8.28 -0.65
CA ALA A 52 -10.67 8.82 0.69
C ALA A 52 -10.51 10.34 0.63
N ALA A 53 -10.62 11.00 1.79
CA ALA A 53 -10.19 12.36 1.99
C ALA A 53 -9.04 12.39 3.00
N THR A 54 -8.17 13.38 2.92
CA THR A 54 -7.10 13.57 3.89
C THR A 54 -7.63 14.11 5.21
N ASP A 55 -7.02 13.65 6.31
CA ASP A 55 -7.24 14.13 7.67
C ASP A 55 -6.51 15.47 7.95
N ILE A 56 -6.52 15.90 9.23
CA ILE A 56 -5.89 17.16 9.67
C ILE A 56 -4.37 17.19 9.51
N ASP A 57 -3.74 16.03 9.47
CA ASP A 57 -2.29 15.85 9.28
C ASP A 57 -1.93 15.54 7.82
N GLY A 58 -2.94 15.56 6.93
CA GLY A 58 -2.80 15.28 5.51
C GLY A 58 -2.70 13.79 5.16
N TYR A 59 -2.96 12.88 6.11
CA TYR A 59 -2.93 11.44 5.84
C TYR A 59 -4.25 10.96 5.23
N TYR A 60 -4.15 9.91 4.42
CA TYR A 60 -5.30 9.21 3.86
C TYR A 60 -5.10 7.70 3.84
N HIS A 61 -6.22 6.96 3.84
CA HIS A 61 -6.23 5.50 3.79
C HIS A 61 -7.38 5.02 2.89
N ILE A 62 -7.06 4.21 1.89
CA ILE A 62 -8.04 3.51 1.07
C ILE A 62 -7.91 2.03 1.38
N LEU A 63 -8.98 1.44 1.90
CA LEU A 63 -9.01 0.06 2.37
C LEU A 63 -9.77 -0.83 1.38
N ASN A 64 -9.66 -2.15 1.57
CA ASN A 64 -10.43 -3.16 0.85
C ASN A 64 -10.24 -3.10 -0.68
N ILE A 65 -9.02 -2.84 -1.13
CA ILE A 65 -8.69 -2.78 -2.55
C ILE A 65 -8.29 -4.19 -3.00
N ARG A 66 -8.87 -4.67 -4.10
CA ARG A 66 -8.45 -5.93 -4.72
C ARG A 66 -7.00 -5.81 -5.23
N PRO A 67 -6.22 -6.91 -5.23
CA PRO A 67 -4.90 -6.88 -5.84
C PRO A 67 -4.96 -6.50 -7.32
N GLY A 68 -4.02 -5.67 -7.75
CA GLY A 68 -4.00 -5.18 -9.13
C GLY A 68 -3.16 -3.91 -9.29
N TYR A 69 -3.23 -3.34 -10.48
CA TYR A 69 -2.63 -2.04 -10.79
C TYR A 69 -3.72 -0.99 -10.92
N TYR A 70 -3.48 0.17 -10.34
CA TYR A 70 -4.44 1.25 -10.26
C TYR A 70 -3.79 2.60 -10.50
N ASP A 71 -4.61 3.56 -10.90
CA ASP A 71 -4.25 4.96 -10.96
C ASP A 71 -4.98 5.73 -9.87
N LEU A 72 -4.27 6.59 -9.19
CA LEU A 72 -4.79 7.44 -8.12
C LEU A 72 -4.91 8.87 -8.65
N LYS A 73 -6.06 9.47 -8.45
CA LYS A 73 -6.34 10.86 -8.78
C LYS A 73 -6.53 11.66 -7.51
N VAL A 74 -5.78 12.74 -7.35
CA VAL A 74 -5.87 13.65 -6.20
C VAL A 74 -6.37 15.01 -6.68
N ASN A 75 -7.41 15.50 -6.01
CA ASN A 75 -8.02 16.78 -6.30
C ASN A 75 -8.24 17.58 -5.02
N MET A 76 -7.93 18.86 -5.05
CA MET A 76 -8.18 19.82 -3.97
C MET A 76 -8.44 21.20 -4.53
N ILE A 77 -9.36 21.95 -3.93
CA ILE A 77 -9.69 23.30 -4.35
C ILE A 77 -8.46 24.19 -4.21
N GLY A 78 -8.12 24.92 -5.30
CA GLY A 78 -6.96 25.82 -5.37
C GLY A 78 -5.64 25.14 -5.72
N TYR A 79 -5.65 23.81 -5.93
CA TYR A 79 -4.49 23.04 -6.34
C TYR A 79 -4.71 22.36 -7.68
N ALA A 80 -3.64 22.26 -8.46
CA ALA A 80 -3.66 21.51 -9.71
C ALA A 80 -3.92 20.03 -9.43
N GLU A 81 -4.82 19.45 -10.22
CA GLU A 81 -5.11 18.01 -10.16
C GLU A 81 -3.82 17.21 -10.41
N LYS A 82 -3.64 16.14 -9.62
CA LYS A 82 -2.49 15.25 -9.75
C LYS A 82 -2.92 13.80 -9.88
N SER A 83 -2.34 13.12 -10.87
CA SER A 83 -2.53 11.68 -11.07
C SER A 83 -1.22 10.93 -10.80
N VAL A 84 -1.32 9.82 -10.08
CA VAL A 84 -0.23 8.87 -9.85
C VAL A 84 -0.64 7.56 -10.49
N THR A 85 0.11 7.11 -11.48
CA THR A 85 -0.22 5.94 -12.30
C THR A 85 0.56 4.70 -11.90
N ASN A 86 0.03 3.53 -12.29
CA ASN A 86 0.69 2.24 -12.13
C ASN A 86 0.97 1.84 -10.66
N ILE A 87 0.03 2.12 -9.75
CA ILE A 87 0.13 1.73 -8.34
C ILE A 87 -0.19 0.24 -8.21
N ARG A 88 0.78 -0.55 -7.76
CA ARG A 88 0.59 -1.96 -7.47
C ARG A 88 0.01 -2.15 -6.08
N VAL A 89 -1.10 -2.86 -5.99
CA VAL A 89 -1.73 -3.28 -4.73
C VAL A 89 -1.63 -4.78 -4.60
N GLU A 90 -1.09 -5.25 -3.47
CA GLU A 90 -0.94 -6.67 -3.14
C GLU A 90 -1.78 -7.04 -1.92
N ILE A 91 -2.09 -8.33 -1.78
CA ILE A 91 -2.83 -8.88 -0.65
C ILE A 91 -2.03 -8.64 0.64
N ASP A 92 -2.73 -8.22 1.70
CA ASP A 92 -2.18 -7.97 3.04
C ASP A 92 -1.00 -6.97 3.09
N LEU A 93 -0.78 -6.23 2.00
CA LEU A 93 0.24 -5.18 1.93
C LEU A 93 -0.36 -3.78 1.88
N THR A 94 0.44 -2.82 2.35
CA THR A 94 0.14 -1.39 2.22
C THR A 94 1.05 -0.79 1.17
N SER A 95 0.46 -0.24 0.11
CA SER A 95 1.15 0.61 -0.85
C SER A 95 1.17 2.05 -0.31
N VAL A 96 2.35 2.58 -0.01
CA VAL A 96 2.48 3.95 0.54
C VAL A 96 2.76 4.92 -0.59
N ILE A 97 1.83 5.85 -0.84
CA ILE A 97 1.90 6.85 -1.91
C ILE A 97 1.75 8.24 -1.30
N ASN A 98 2.84 8.97 -1.23
CA ASN A 98 2.85 10.37 -0.83
C ASN A 98 2.77 11.28 -2.05
N VAL A 99 1.96 12.33 -1.98
CA VAL A 99 1.72 13.22 -3.10
C VAL A 99 2.00 14.67 -2.69
N LEU A 100 2.79 15.35 -3.50
CA LEU A 100 3.05 16.78 -3.38
C LEU A 100 2.12 17.51 -4.36
N MET A 101 1.25 18.39 -3.88
CA MET A 101 0.33 19.20 -4.69
C MET A 101 0.96 20.59 -4.96
N THR A 102 0.67 21.14 -6.13
CA THR A 102 1.10 22.50 -6.52
C THR A 102 -0.12 23.39 -6.66
N ILE A 103 -0.05 24.63 -6.22
CA ILE A 103 -1.14 25.61 -6.36
C ILE A 103 -1.47 25.78 -7.84
N GLU A 104 -2.75 25.80 -8.19
CA GLU A 104 -3.24 25.84 -9.58
C GLU A 104 -2.69 27.02 -10.38
N ALA A 105 -2.54 28.19 -9.75
CA ALA A 105 -1.98 29.38 -10.38
C ALA A 105 -0.50 29.22 -10.83
N LEU A 106 0.22 28.24 -10.28
CA LEU A 106 1.62 27.94 -10.58
C LEU A 106 1.77 26.70 -11.48
N ALA A 107 0.69 25.94 -11.69
CA ALA A 107 0.71 24.74 -12.50
C ALA A 107 0.44 25.08 -13.96
N THR A 108 1.43 24.87 -14.81
CA THR A 108 1.29 25.09 -16.27
C THR A 108 0.65 23.89 -16.97
N GLU A 109 0.67 22.70 -16.36
CA GLU A 109 0.15 21.44 -16.93
C GLU A 109 -0.21 20.41 -15.84
N THR A 110 -1.10 19.46 -16.16
CA THR A 110 -1.42 18.30 -15.31
C THR A 110 -0.18 17.41 -15.17
N ILE A 111 0.35 17.29 -13.95
CA ILE A 111 1.55 16.51 -13.70
C ILE A 111 1.17 15.05 -13.50
N ILE A 112 1.57 14.18 -14.44
CA ILE A 112 1.48 12.72 -14.32
C ILE A 112 2.78 12.21 -13.72
N VAL A 113 2.71 11.61 -12.53
CA VAL A 113 3.87 11.01 -11.85
C VAL A 113 3.72 9.50 -11.82
N GLN A 114 4.75 8.80 -12.26
CA GLN A 114 4.82 7.35 -12.10
C GLN A 114 5.18 7.00 -10.65
N ALA A 115 4.43 6.06 -10.06
CA ALA A 115 4.64 5.71 -8.66
C ALA A 115 5.96 4.97 -8.45
N ASP A 116 6.82 5.55 -7.60
CA ASP A 116 7.96 4.83 -7.03
C ASP A 116 7.51 4.22 -5.69
N GLN A 117 7.25 2.90 -5.69
CA GLN A 117 6.50 2.24 -4.62
C GLN A 117 7.42 1.64 -3.55
N LYS A 118 7.23 2.07 -2.31
CA LYS A 118 7.66 1.32 -1.13
C LYS A 118 6.50 0.46 -0.62
N LEU A 119 6.61 -0.86 -0.80
CA LEU A 119 5.68 -1.82 -0.21
C LEU A 119 6.08 -2.08 1.26
N VAL A 120 5.22 -1.69 2.18
CA VAL A 120 5.44 -1.91 3.61
C VAL A 120 4.47 -2.98 4.12
N ARG A 121 5.00 -4.06 4.65
CA ARG A 121 4.23 -5.08 5.40
C ARG A 121 3.97 -4.57 6.81
N THR A 122 2.72 -4.42 7.19
CA THR A 122 2.32 -3.86 8.50
C THR A 122 2.17 -4.93 9.59
N ASP A 123 2.14 -6.22 9.24
CA ASP A 123 1.73 -7.28 10.17
C ASP A 123 2.78 -8.38 10.43
N VAL A 124 4.07 -8.09 10.33
CA VAL A 124 5.07 -9.12 10.66
C VAL A 124 5.87 -8.73 11.89
N ALA A 125 5.40 -9.17 13.06
CA ALA A 125 6.19 -9.23 14.28
C ALA A 125 7.25 -10.37 14.25
N SER A 126 7.76 -10.73 13.08
CA SER A 126 8.86 -11.67 12.94
C SER A 126 9.94 -11.09 12.02
N SER A 127 11.15 -11.04 12.53
CA SER A 127 12.35 -10.55 11.85
C SER A 127 12.74 -11.48 10.67
N GLN A 128 11.98 -11.46 9.58
CA GLN A 128 12.42 -12.05 8.32
C GLN A 128 13.09 -10.97 7.47
N LYS A 129 14.40 -11.03 7.42
CA LYS A 129 15.22 -10.22 6.50
C LYS A 129 15.11 -10.84 5.11
N SER A 130 14.23 -10.31 4.27
CA SER A 130 14.19 -10.69 2.85
C SER A 130 15.32 -9.98 2.11
N ILE A 131 16.20 -10.74 1.50
CA ILE A 131 17.28 -10.24 0.65
C ILE A 131 16.75 -10.21 -0.79
N SER A 132 16.71 -9.03 -1.40
CA SER A 132 16.34 -8.87 -2.81
C SER A 132 17.44 -9.45 -3.71
N SER A 133 17.04 -9.98 -4.89
CA SER A 133 17.97 -10.52 -5.90
C SER A 133 19.04 -9.52 -6.34
N ASP A 134 18.76 -8.22 -6.29
CA ASP A 134 19.70 -7.18 -6.65
C ASP A 134 20.83 -7.00 -5.62
N GLN A 135 20.55 -7.30 -4.32
CA GLN A 135 21.57 -7.24 -3.27
C GLN A 135 22.53 -8.43 -3.30
N ILE A 136 22.13 -9.55 -3.89
CA ILE A 136 22.99 -10.73 -4.04
C ILE A 136 24.08 -10.49 -5.08
N SER A 137 23.81 -9.67 -6.10
CA SER A 137 24.76 -9.35 -7.17
C SER A 137 25.89 -8.42 -6.73
N GLU A 138 25.72 -7.68 -5.64
CA GLU A 138 26.72 -6.74 -5.10
C GLU A 138 27.58 -7.34 -3.98
N MET A 139 27.27 -8.56 -3.52
CA MET A 139 28.08 -9.21 -2.49
C MET A 139 29.30 -9.89 -3.12
N PRO A 140 30.52 -9.63 -2.62
CA PRO A 140 31.75 -10.26 -3.12
C PRO A 140 31.90 -11.70 -2.61
N VAL A 141 30.88 -12.53 -2.84
CA VAL A 141 30.88 -13.95 -2.46
C VAL A 141 30.72 -14.83 -3.69
N SER A 142 31.58 -15.77 -3.85
CA SER A 142 31.71 -16.61 -5.05
C SER A 142 30.78 -17.82 -5.11
N SER A 143 29.95 -18.04 -4.09
CA SER A 143 28.94 -19.13 -4.10
C SER A 143 27.80 -18.95 -3.08
N VAL A 144 26.63 -19.51 -3.42
CA VAL A 144 25.40 -19.45 -2.59
C VAL A 144 25.56 -20.14 -1.22
N SER A 145 26.47 -21.12 -1.12
CA SER A 145 26.77 -21.84 0.13
C SER A 145 27.46 -20.95 1.17
N GLU A 146 28.18 -19.93 0.75
CA GLU A 146 28.89 -19.00 1.65
C GLU A 146 27.97 -17.96 2.27
N VAL A 147 26.91 -17.58 1.54
CA VAL A 147 25.86 -16.66 2.05
C VAL A 147 25.05 -17.27 3.19
N VAL A 148 24.79 -18.58 3.13
CA VAL A 148 24.07 -19.30 4.19
C VAL A 148 24.92 -19.41 5.45
N GLY A 149 26.24 -19.57 5.31
CA GLY A 149 27.16 -19.61 6.44
C GLY A 149 27.26 -18.31 7.25
N LEU A 150 27.16 -17.16 6.57
CA LEU A 150 27.18 -15.83 7.21
C LEU A 150 25.88 -15.49 7.94
N SER A 151 24.76 -16.12 7.58
CA SER A 151 23.44 -15.90 8.21
C SER A 151 23.25 -16.75 9.48
N ALA A 152 24.01 -17.85 9.65
CA ALA A 152 23.85 -18.81 10.74
C ALA A 152 24.79 -18.59 11.94
N GLY A 153 25.65 -17.59 11.87
CA GLY A 153 26.68 -17.34 12.88
C GLY A 153 26.29 -16.30 13.91
N VAL A 154 25.27 -16.57 14.75
CA VAL A 154 25.12 -15.88 16.04
C VAL A 154 24.86 -16.95 17.09
N SER A 155 25.91 -17.32 17.79
CA SER A 155 25.86 -17.94 19.10
C SER A 155 25.75 -16.84 20.14
#